data_f222edd9d80202b6ffccca7f764fb01b
#
_entry.id   f222edd9d80202b6ffccca7f764fb01b
#
_cell.length_a   1.000
_cell.length_b   1.000
_cell.length_c   1.000
_cell.angle_alpha   90.00
_cell.angle_beta   90.00
_cell.angle_gamma   90.00
#
_symmetry.space_group_name_H-M   'P 1'
#
loop_
_entity.id
_entity.type
_entity.pdbx_description
1 polymer ?
#
loop_
_entity_poly.entity_id
_entity_poly.type
_entity_poly.pdbx_seq_one_letter_code
_entity_poly.pdbx_strand_id
1 'polypeptide(L)'
;MPQTPILVPARLRHPPQTGWSWVDRRFMREHAAHLSHDAVLLYFFLCAVANKHGLSFYGDGTSAALVRISLPALVAARDELLARDLIAHETRFTQVLSLPPAGQRRLSEPGQGLMQLGEILRRAAALPQANGERSVP
;
A
#
# COMPACT_ATOMS: atom_id res chain seq x y z
N MET A 1 26.76 -8.68 20.78
CA MET A 1 26.22 -9.27 19.57
C MET A 1 27.33 -9.54 18.59
N PRO A 2 27.48 -10.75 18.15
CA PRO A 2 28.46 -11.00 17.10
C PRO A 2 28.02 -10.30 15.82
N GLN A 3 28.96 -9.77 15.14
CA GLN A 3 28.70 -9.13 13.86
C GLN A 3 28.59 -10.18 12.77
N THR A 4 27.58 -10.01 11.95
CA THR A 4 27.45 -10.87 10.78
C THR A 4 28.46 -10.41 9.73
N PRO A 5 29.28 -11.32 9.21
CA PRO A 5 30.25 -10.91 8.19
C PRO A 5 29.58 -10.47 6.90
N ILE A 6 30.18 -9.46 6.29
CA ILE A 6 29.76 -9.03 4.97
C ILE A 6 30.41 -9.94 3.95
N LEU A 7 29.60 -10.61 3.12
CA LEU A 7 30.12 -11.61 2.20
C LEU A 7 30.89 -10.99 1.04
N VAL A 8 30.39 -9.88 0.48
CA VAL A 8 31.02 -9.26 -0.68
C VAL A 8 31.08 -7.75 -0.42
N PRO A 9 32.13 -7.28 0.27
CA PRO A 9 32.19 -5.86 0.65
C PRO A 9 32.13 -4.91 -0.54
N ALA A 10 32.67 -5.31 -1.71
CA ALA A 10 32.64 -4.46 -2.89
C ALA A 10 31.25 -4.27 -3.47
N ARG A 11 30.26 -5.04 -3.03
CA ARG A 11 28.92 -5.00 -3.54
C ARG A 11 27.89 -4.60 -2.49
N LEU A 12 28.29 -3.81 -1.52
CA LEU A 12 27.33 -3.29 -0.57
C LEU A 12 26.27 -2.46 -1.28
N ARG A 13 25.02 -2.62 -0.84
CA ARG A 13 23.92 -1.87 -1.40
C ARG A 13 23.93 -0.45 -0.89
N HIS A 14 23.73 0.48 -1.80
CA HIS A 14 23.50 1.89 -1.46
C HIS A 14 22.30 2.34 -2.27
N PRO A 15 21.51 3.28 -1.76
CA PRO A 15 20.42 3.83 -2.59
C PRO A 15 21.02 4.41 -3.87
N PRO A 16 20.52 3.99 -5.04
CA PRO A 16 21.09 4.46 -6.31
C PRO A 16 20.71 5.91 -6.56
N GLN A 17 21.58 6.62 -7.26
CA GLN A 17 21.31 8.01 -7.61
C GLN A 17 20.18 8.15 -8.63
N THR A 18 19.92 7.10 -9.39
CA THR A 18 18.84 7.11 -10.37
C THR A 18 17.46 6.98 -9.76
N GLY A 19 17.40 6.83 -8.44
CA GLY A 19 16.14 6.70 -7.74
C GLY A 19 15.98 5.36 -7.08
N TRP A 20 15.15 5.33 -6.06
CA TRP A 20 14.90 4.10 -5.32
C TRP A 20 13.59 4.25 -4.58
N SER A 21 13.04 3.12 -4.17
CA SER A 21 11.81 3.07 -3.40
C SER A 21 12.02 2.21 -2.18
N TRP A 22 11.10 2.31 -1.25
CA TRP A 22 11.24 1.58 0.01
C TRP A 22 9.97 0.82 0.31
N VAL A 23 10.11 -0.21 1.13
CA VAL A 23 8.99 -0.99 1.65
C VAL A 23 9.12 -1.02 3.15
N ASP A 24 8.05 -0.68 3.84
CA ASP A 24 8.02 -0.73 5.30
C ASP A 24 8.20 -2.18 5.74
N ARG A 25 9.13 -2.43 6.66
CA ARG A 25 9.40 -3.79 7.12
C ARG A 25 8.19 -4.43 7.79
N ARG A 26 7.29 -3.62 8.33
CA ARG A 26 6.08 -4.13 8.95
C ARG A 26 5.20 -4.86 7.95
N PHE A 27 5.31 -4.54 6.67
CA PHE A 27 4.52 -5.24 5.67
C PHE A 27 4.78 -6.76 5.74
N MET A 28 6.05 -7.15 5.75
CA MET A 28 6.36 -8.57 5.83
C MET A 28 5.95 -9.18 7.16
N ARG A 29 6.12 -8.44 8.25
CA ARG A 29 5.81 -9.00 9.58
C ARG A 29 4.32 -9.09 9.85
N GLU A 30 3.53 -8.16 9.33
CA GLU A 30 2.15 -8.01 9.78
C GLU A 30 1.12 -8.30 8.70
N HIS A 31 1.51 -8.26 7.44
CA HIS A 31 0.52 -8.33 6.36
C HIS A 31 0.76 -9.45 5.37
N ALA A 32 2.00 -9.70 5.00
CA ALA A 32 2.28 -10.60 3.89
C ALA A 32 1.74 -12.00 4.10
N ALA A 33 1.77 -12.51 5.33
CA ALA A 33 1.28 -13.86 5.61
C ALA A 33 -0.22 -14.02 5.39
N HIS A 34 -0.94 -12.92 5.32
CA HIS A 34 -2.40 -12.94 5.14
C HIS A 34 -2.81 -12.60 3.71
N LEU A 35 -1.85 -12.54 2.81
CA LEU A 35 -2.09 -12.13 1.42
C LEU A 35 -1.68 -13.26 0.49
N SER A 36 -2.32 -13.31 -0.69
CA SER A 36 -1.87 -14.19 -1.73
C SER A 36 -0.52 -13.73 -2.28
N HIS A 37 0.19 -14.63 -2.96
CA HIS A 37 1.44 -14.27 -3.60
C HIS A 37 1.24 -13.15 -4.61
N ASP A 38 0.14 -13.19 -5.35
CA ASP A 38 -0.16 -12.12 -6.32
C ASP A 38 -0.32 -10.78 -5.64
N ALA A 39 -0.98 -10.76 -4.48
CA ALA A 39 -1.15 -9.49 -3.75
C ALA A 39 0.19 -8.98 -3.21
N VAL A 40 1.04 -9.88 -2.72
CA VAL A 40 2.38 -9.48 -2.26
C VAL A 40 3.18 -8.92 -3.43
N LEU A 41 3.13 -9.58 -4.59
CA LEU A 41 3.83 -9.10 -5.78
C LEU A 41 3.31 -7.73 -6.21
N LEU A 42 1.99 -7.58 -6.21
CA LEU A 42 1.41 -6.30 -6.59
C LEU A 42 1.83 -5.20 -5.63
N TYR A 43 1.85 -5.49 -4.34
CA TYR A 43 2.27 -4.50 -3.36
C TYR A 43 3.72 -4.05 -3.61
N PHE A 44 4.62 -5.01 -3.83
CA PHE A 44 6.00 -4.66 -4.12
C PHE A 44 6.13 -3.86 -5.40
N PHE A 45 5.37 -4.22 -6.43
CA PHE A 45 5.37 -3.45 -7.67
C PHE A 45 4.92 -2.02 -7.41
N LEU A 46 3.83 -1.85 -6.68
CA LEU A 46 3.31 -0.51 -6.41
C LEU A 46 4.31 0.33 -5.62
N CYS A 47 4.97 -0.28 -4.64
CA CYS A 47 6.02 0.43 -3.91
C CYS A 47 7.17 0.81 -4.83
N ALA A 48 7.54 -0.09 -5.74
CA ALA A 48 8.71 0.13 -6.60
C ALA A 48 8.49 1.27 -7.59
N VAL A 49 7.26 1.45 -8.07
CA VAL A 49 6.99 2.45 -9.09
C VAL A 49 6.36 3.72 -8.52
N ALA A 50 6.13 3.76 -7.21
CA ALA A 50 5.48 4.91 -6.57
C ALA A 50 6.41 6.13 -6.58
N ASN A 51 5.80 7.30 -6.72
CA ASN A 51 6.56 8.53 -6.54
C ASN A 51 6.71 8.82 -5.04
N LYS A 52 7.22 10.00 -4.71
CA LYS A 52 7.50 10.34 -3.31
C LYS A 52 6.26 10.41 -2.45
N HIS A 53 5.09 10.50 -3.06
CA HIS A 53 3.82 10.51 -2.33
C HIS A 53 3.15 9.15 -2.31
N GLY A 54 3.80 8.14 -2.84
CA GLY A 54 3.22 6.80 -2.91
C GLY A 54 2.32 6.56 -4.09
N LEU A 55 2.28 7.48 -5.04
CA LEU A 55 1.35 7.39 -6.17
C LEU A 55 1.99 6.71 -7.37
N SER A 56 1.23 5.85 -8.01
CA SER A 56 1.61 5.25 -9.29
C SER A 56 0.47 5.42 -10.27
N PHE A 57 0.81 5.58 -11.55
CA PHE A 57 -0.15 5.93 -12.59
C PHE A 57 -0.21 4.88 -13.70
N TYR A 58 0.12 3.65 -13.39
CA TYR A 58 0.08 2.56 -14.37
C TYR A 58 -1.35 2.03 -14.48
N GLY A 59 -1.81 1.84 -15.71
CA GLY A 59 -3.10 1.21 -15.94
C GLY A 59 -3.06 -0.28 -15.61
N ASP A 60 -4.26 -0.88 -15.57
CA ASP A 60 -4.37 -2.27 -15.18
C ASP A 60 -3.63 -3.21 -16.14
N GLY A 61 -3.78 -2.98 -17.44
CA GLY A 61 -3.11 -3.83 -18.40
C GLY A 61 -1.60 -3.78 -18.29
N THR A 62 -1.06 -2.58 -18.12
CA THR A 62 0.38 -2.43 -17.97
C THR A 62 0.86 -3.03 -16.66
N SER A 63 0.11 -2.80 -15.57
CA SER A 63 0.48 -3.36 -14.27
C SER A 63 0.47 -4.88 -14.31
N ALA A 64 -0.56 -5.48 -14.90
CA ALA A 64 -0.65 -6.93 -15.00
C ALA A 64 0.51 -7.49 -15.80
N ALA A 65 0.85 -6.83 -16.90
CA ALA A 65 1.96 -7.28 -17.74
C ALA A 65 3.29 -7.20 -16.99
N LEU A 66 3.51 -6.12 -16.25
CA LEU A 66 4.76 -5.95 -15.53
C LEU A 66 4.88 -6.89 -14.34
N VAL A 67 3.79 -7.11 -13.63
CA VAL A 67 3.77 -8.04 -12.51
C VAL A 67 3.70 -9.48 -13.01
N ARG A 68 3.28 -9.67 -14.26
CA ARG A 68 3.22 -10.98 -14.91
C ARG A 68 2.12 -11.87 -14.32
N ILE A 69 0.96 -11.28 -14.15
CA ILE A 69 -0.24 -11.99 -13.73
C ILE A 69 -1.37 -11.60 -14.69
N SER A 70 -2.43 -12.38 -14.65
CA SER A 70 -3.59 -12.09 -15.49
C SER A 70 -4.33 -10.87 -14.97
N LEU A 71 -5.15 -10.26 -15.81
CA LEU A 71 -5.99 -9.14 -15.40
C LEU A 71 -6.94 -9.52 -14.25
N PRO A 72 -7.65 -10.63 -14.30
CA PRO A 72 -8.46 -11.00 -13.14
C PRO A 72 -7.64 -11.21 -11.88
N ALA A 73 -6.42 -11.76 -12.00
CA ALA A 73 -5.56 -11.93 -10.83
C ALA A 73 -5.13 -10.59 -10.27
N LEU A 74 -4.86 -9.61 -11.16
CA LEU A 74 -4.52 -8.27 -10.71
C LEU A 74 -5.66 -7.64 -9.92
N VAL A 75 -6.87 -7.75 -10.42
CA VAL A 75 -8.04 -7.18 -9.74
C VAL A 75 -8.23 -7.84 -8.38
N ALA A 76 -8.12 -9.16 -8.32
CA ALA A 76 -8.26 -9.88 -7.05
C ALA A 76 -7.16 -9.48 -6.07
N ALA A 77 -5.93 -9.35 -6.55
CA ALA A 77 -4.81 -8.93 -5.70
C ALA A 77 -5.03 -7.52 -5.17
N ARG A 78 -5.49 -6.62 -6.03
CA ARG A 78 -5.79 -5.26 -5.60
C ARG A 78 -6.87 -5.24 -4.53
N ASP A 79 -7.90 -6.07 -4.69
CA ASP A 79 -8.96 -6.13 -3.70
C ASP A 79 -8.43 -6.58 -2.34
N GLU A 80 -7.50 -7.53 -2.32
CA GLU A 80 -6.89 -7.94 -1.07
C GLU A 80 -6.16 -6.79 -0.39
N LEU A 81 -5.41 -6.02 -1.17
CA LEU A 81 -4.65 -4.90 -0.60
C LEU A 81 -5.59 -3.79 -0.12
N LEU A 82 -6.66 -3.54 -0.85
CA LEU A 82 -7.66 -2.57 -0.42
C LEU A 82 -8.32 -3.01 0.87
N ALA A 83 -8.64 -4.29 0.99
CA ALA A 83 -9.31 -4.80 2.17
C ALA A 83 -8.46 -4.68 3.42
N ARG A 84 -7.16 -4.69 3.27
CA ARG A 84 -6.26 -4.54 4.41
C ARG A 84 -5.81 -3.09 4.63
N ASP A 85 -6.37 -2.16 3.88
CA ASP A 85 -6.09 -0.74 4.04
C ASP A 85 -4.61 -0.41 3.77
N LEU A 86 -4.05 -1.09 2.79
CA LEU A 86 -2.65 -0.89 2.41
C LEU A 86 -2.51 0.05 1.24
N ILE A 87 -3.54 0.17 0.41
CA ILE A 87 -3.54 1.03 -0.75
C ILE A 87 -4.89 1.72 -0.88
N ALA A 88 -4.91 2.79 -1.65
CA ALA A 88 -6.12 3.41 -2.17
C ALA A 88 -6.03 3.39 -3.69
N HIS A 89 -7.17 3.26 -4.36
CA HIS A 89 -7.17 3.11 -5.81
C HIS A 89 -8.27 3.93 -6.43
N GLU A 90 -7.92 4.60 -7.52
CA GLU A 90 -8.88 5.20 -8.43
C GLU A 90 -8.55 4.76 -9.85
N THR A 91 -9.47 5.03 -10.76
CA THR A 91 -9.33 4.52 -12.11
C THR A 91 -7.96 4.81 -12.73
N ARG A 92 -7.40 5.97 -12.42
CA ARG A 92 -6.18 6.42 -13.08
C ARG A 92 -4.93 6.20 -12.25
N PHE A 93 -5.05 5.94 -10.96
CA PHE A 93 -3.85 5.85 -10.14
C PHE A 93 -4.13 5.09 -8.86
N THR A 94 -3.04 4.63 -8.26
CA THR A 94 -3.08 3.90 -7.00
C THR A 94 -2.09 4.55 -6.05
N GLN A 95 -2.46 4.65 -4.80
CA GLN A 95 -1.60 5.19 -3.76
C GLN A 95 -1.27 4.12 -2.75
N VAL A 96 0.03 3.92 -2.50
CA VAL A 96 0.47 3.10 -1.39
C VAL A 96 0.37 3.94 -0.13
N LEU A 97 -0.37 3.44 0.85
CA LEU A 97 -0.61 4.18 2.08
C LEU A 97 0.43 3.85 3.13
N SER A 98 0.59 4.74 4.09
CA SER A 98 1.33 4.37 5.29
C SER A 98 0.62 3.19 5.95
N LEU A 99 1.37 2.29 6.55
CA LEU A 99 0.75 1.13 7.18
C LEU A 99 -0.05 1.57 8.40
N PRO A 100 -1.21 0.94 8.64
CA PRO A 100 -1.98 1.29 9.83
C PRO A 100 -1.18 0.98 11.09
N PRO A 101 -1.42 1.73 12.17
CA PRO A 101 -0.75 1.41 13.43
C PRO A 101 -1.09 0.00 13.89
N ALA A 102 -0.17 -0.61 14.65
CA ALA A 102 -0.37 -1.94 15.16
C ALA A 102 -1.66 -1.97 15.98
N GLY A 103 -2.48 -3.00 15.74
CA GLY A 103 -3.72 -3.17 16.44
C GLY A 103 -4.93 -2.59 15.74
N GLN A 104 -4.75 -1.67 14.82
CA GLN A 104 -5.90 -1.04 14.14
C GLN A 104 -6.51 -1.91 13.08
N ARG A 105 -5.84 -2.99 12.70
CA ARG A 105 -6.42 -3.89 11.71
C ARG A 105 -7.75 -4.48 12.13
N ARG A 106 -8.00 -4.55 13.43
CA ARG A 106 -9.28 -5.02 13.89
C ARG A 106 -10.44 -4.18 13.41
N LEU A 107 -10.15 -2.92 13.14
CA LEU A 107 -11.18 -2.02 12.64
C LEU A 107 -11.53 -2.31 11.20
N SER A 108 -10.79 -3.20 10.57
CA SER A 108 -11.06 -3.60 9.19
C SER A 108 -11.94 -4.84 9.11
N GLU A 109 -12.55 -5.23 10.19
CA GLU A 109 -13.47 -6.35 10.15
C GLU A 109 -14.60 -6.07 9.19
N PRO A 110 -15.14 -7.13 8.59
CA PRO A 110 -16.17 -6.93 7.58
C PRO A 110 -17.33 -6.11 8.11
N GLY A 111 -17.69 -5.09 7.36
CA GLY A 111 -18.80 -4.22 7.70
C GLY A 111 -18.44 -3.11 8.66
N GLN A 112 -17.72 -3.42 9.70
CA GLN A 112 -17.43 -2.43 10.71
C GLN A 112 -16.32 -1.49 10.30
N GLY A 113 -15.21 -2.04 9.82
CA GLY A 113 -14.11 -1.20 9.39
C GLY A 113 -14.50 -0.34 8.20
N LEU A 114 -15.24 -0.91 7.27
CA LEU A 114 -15.68 -0.15 6.10
C LEU A 114 -16.64 0.94 6.49
N MET A 115 -17.52 0.71 7.45
CA MET A 115 -18.42 1.75 7.90
C MET A 115 -17.68 2.89 8.56
N GLN A 116 -16.68 2.58 9.36
CA GLN A 116 -15.88 3.61 9.98
C GLN A 116 -15.11 4.42 8.95
N LEU A 117 -14.55 3.75 7.96
CA LEU A 117 -13.83 4.44 6.91
C LEU A 117 -14.76 5.36 6.13
N GLY A 118 -15.94 4.85 5.76
CA GLY A 118 -16.91 5.66 5.07
C GLY A 118 -17.31 6.88 5.85
N GLU A 119 -17.45 6.71 7.15
CA GLU A 119 -17.79 7.82 8.03
C GLU A 119 -16.69 8.87 8.03
N ILE A 120 -15.45 8.44 8.15
CA ILE A 120 -14.32 9.36 8.15
C ILE A 120 -14.25 10.12 6.84
N LEU A 121 -14.42 9.41 5.74
CA LEU A 121 -14.35 10.03 4.42
C LEU A 121 -15.48 11.03 4.24
N ARG A 122 -16.67 10.71 4.73
CA ARG A 122 -17.79 11.61 4.64
C ARG A 122 -17.52 12.89 5.42
N ARG A 123 -16.96 12.77 6.61
CA ARG A 123 -16.61 13.95 7.39
C ARG A 123 -15.56 14.77 6.71
N ALA A 124 -14.55 14.13 6.15
CA ALA A 124 -13.50 14.87 5.47
C ALA A 124 -14.08 15.62 4.28
N ALA A 125 -15.00 15.03 3.56
CA ALA A 125 -15.62 15.69 2.42
C ALA A 125 -16.53 16.84 2.85
N ALA A 126 -17.17 16.72 3.99
CA ALA A 126 -18.07 17.73 4.48
C ALA A 126 -17.34 18.92 5.09
N LEU A 127 -16.18 18.69 5.47
CA LEU A 127 -15.42 19.76 6.10
C LEU A 127 -14.96 20.77 5.10
N PRO A 128 -15.14 21.14 5.00
CA PRO A 128 -14.64 21.96 4.53
C PRO A 128 -14.76 22.73 4.62
N GLN A 129 -15.30 21.64 5.15
CA GLN A 129 -15.44 22.00 5.53
C GLN A 129 -15.35 22.30 6.09
N ALA A 130 -15.42 21.94 6.32
CA ALA A 130 -15.49 22.12 7.13
C ALA A 130 -15.26 22.32 7.60
N ASN A 131 -15.25 22.29 7.68
CA ASN A 131 -15.17 22.45 8.29
C ASN A 131 -15.13 22.70 8.66
N GLY A 132 -15.35 22.46 8.76
CA GLY A 132 -15.44 22.51 9.35
C GLY A 132 -15.74 22.42 9.65
N GLU A 133 -15.89 22.23 9.74
CA GLU A 133 -16.23 22.01 10.17
C GLU A 133 -16.12 21.74 10.41
N ARG A 134 -16.21 21.59 10.70
CA ARG A 134 -16.29 21.20 11.17
C ARG A 134 -15.79 20.78 11.52
N SER A 135 -15.67 20.47 11.59
CA SER A 135 -15.55 20.17 12.03
C SER A 135 -15.24 19.64 12.18
N VAL A 136 -14.97 19.18 12.13
CA VAL A 136 -14.93 18.86 12.37
C VAL A 136 -14.83 18.70 12.76
N PRO A 137 -14.87 18.31 13.05
CA PRO A 137 -14.99 18.33 13.58
C PRO A 137 -15.11 18.54 13.92
#